data_65a318eb2134bbe116e80989b180de1e
#
_entry.id   65a318eb2134bbe116e80989b180de1e
#
_cell.length_a   1.000
_cell.length_b   1.000
_cell.length_c   1.000
_cell.angle_alpha   90.00
_cell.angle_beta   90.00
_cell.angle_gamma   90.00
#
_symmetry.space_group_name_H-M   'P 1'
#
loop_
_entity.id
_entity.type
_entity.pdbx_description
1 polymer ?
#
loop_
_entity_poly.entity_id
_entity_poly.type
_entity_poly.pdbx_seq_one_letter_code
_entity_poly.pdbx_strand_id
1 'polypeptide(L)'
;CNNPEIKGLPECDNPVEKLKEIVGRPIGCNLEPVDLEAELMEERRVISTGRQARKETYIKAQELGFNFICLTGNPGVGVSNHSICEAIKEAKKYFKGLIIAGKMHAAGIDEPIVDMNSIKEFIEAGADVILMPAVNTVPGLSEQEVTEACRYIKAHGALSLSAIGTSQEGADEGTIREIALLNKRCGIDIQHIGDAGFCGIALPENIMALSIAIRGKRHTYHKIASSINR
;
A
#
# COMPACT_ATOMS: atom_id res chain seq x y z
N CYS A 1 9.42 -8.13 5.27
CA CYS A 1 9.03 -7.92 6.68
C CYS A 1 10.26 -8.00 7.55
N ASN A 2 10.78 -6.86 7.99
CA ASN A 2 11.83 -6.83 9.03
C ASN A 2 11.17 -6.69 10.41
N ASN A 3 10.10 -7.42 10.66
CA ASN A 3 9.64 -7.56 12.03
C ASN A 3 10.34 -8.80 12.62
N PRO A 4 11.35 -8.62 13.51
CA PRO A 4 12.01 -9.74 14.19
C PRO A 4 11.08 -10.53 15.11
N GLU A 5 9.82 -10.10 15.21
CA GLU A 5 8.82 -10.69 16.10
C GLU A 5 7.76 -11.55 15.40
N ILE A 6 7.92 -11.94 14.14
CA ILE A 6 7.15 -13.07 13.62
C ILE A 6 7.72 -14.35 14.28
N LYS A 7 7.45 -14.43 15.57
CA LYS A 7 7.73 -15.64 16.36
C LYS A 7 6.79 -16.73 15.86
N GLY A 8 7.37 -17.79 15.32
CA GLY A 8 6.63 -18.99 14.96
C GLY A 8 6.67 -19.39 13.49
N LEU A 9 7.31 -18.63 12.60
CA LEU A 9 7.69 -19.19 11.31
C LEU A 9 8.88 -20.15 11.55
N PRO A 10 8.81 -21.40 11.07
CA PRO A 10 9.95 -22.30 11.13
C PRO A 10 11.15 -21.67 10.41
N GLU A 11 12.37 -21.96 10.88
CA GLU A 11 13.58 -21.59 10.14
C GLU A 11 13.46 -22.12 8.72
N CYS A 12 13.60 -21.23 7.74
CA CYS A 12 13.49 -21.54 6.33
C CYS A 12 14.41 -20.63 5.51
N ASP A 13 14.92 -21.17 4.42
CA ASP A 13 15.86 -20.45 3.54
C ASP A 13 15.20 -19.26 2.85
N ASN A 14 13.90 -19.37 2.53
CA ASN A 14 13.13 -18.30 1.92
C ASN A 14 11.80 -18.06 2.66
N PRO A 15 11.76 -17.07 3.58
CA PRO A 15 10.56 -16.76 4.37
C PRO A 15 9.39 -16.25 3.52
N VAL A 16 9.64 -15.64 2.37
CA VAL A 16 8.57 -15.15 1.47
C VAL A 16 7.87 -16.32 0.80
N GLU A 17 8.62 -17.30 0.33
CA GLU A 17 8.06 -18.51 -0.27
C GLU A 17 7.25 -19.30 0.75
N LYS A 18 7.76 -19.42 1.97
CA LYS A 18 7.02 -20.06 3.07
C LYS A 18 5.74 -19.34 3.43
N LEU A 19 5.74 -18.01 3.45
CA LEU A 19 4.52 -17.22 3.64
C LEU A 19 3.51 -17.44 2.51
N LYS A 20 3.95 -17.50 1.26
CA LYS A 20 3.06 -17.80 0.13
C LYS A 20 2.39 -19.16 0.26
N GLU A 21 3.13 -20.17 0.66
CA GLU A 21 2.59 -21.51 0.92
C GLU A 21 1.51 -21.48 2.01
N ILE A 22 1.77 -20.78 3.13
CA ILE A 22 0.86 -20.70 4.28
C ILE A 22 -0.38 -19.87 3.93
N VAL A 23 -0.19 -18.71 3.32
CA VAL A 23 -1.27 -17.74 3.06
C VAL A 23 -2.04 -18.08 1.78
N GLY A 24 -1.38 -18.67 0.78
CA GLY A 24 -1.96 -18.98 -0.53
C GLY A 24 -2.42 -17.74 -1.29
N ARG A 25 -1.75 -16.61 -1.08
CA ARG A 25 -2.07 -15.32 -1.71
C ARG A 25 -0.77 -14.61 -2.12
N PRO A 26 -0.85 -13.66 -3.07
CA PRO A 26 0.29 -12.80 -3.41
C PRO A 26 0.84 -12.08 -2.18
N ILE A 27 2.17 -12.05 -2.05
CA ILE A 27 2.89 -11.36 -0.98
C ILE A 27 3.74 -10.26 -1.59
N GLY A 28 3.74 -9.09 -0.98
CA GLY A 28 4.57 -7.95 -1.35
C GLY A 28 5.29 -7.35 -0.16
N CYS A 29 6.13 -6.36 -0.42
CA CYS A 29 6.81 -5.58 0.62
C CYS A 29 6.74 -4.08 0.33
N ASN A 30 6.78 -3.28 1.39
CA ASN A 30 6.93 -1.83 1.29
C ASN A 30 8.41 -1.48 1.22
N LEU A 31 8.75 -0.58 0.29
CA LEU A 31 10.05 0.04 0.17
C LEU A 31 9.86 1.56 0.15
N GLU A 32 10.69 2.28 0.88
CA GLU A 32 10.54 3.71 1.09
C GLU A 32 11.60 4.48 0.29
N PRO A 33 11.20 5.22 -0.75
CA PRO A 33 12.10 6.06 -1.54
C PRO A 33 12.39 7.37 -0.79
N VAL A 34 13.34 7.29 0.15
CA VAL A 34 13.71 8.43 1.02
C VAL A 34 14.32 9.54 0.19
N ASP A 35 13.76 10.74 0.31
CA ASP A 35 14.29 11.97 -0.27
C ASP A 35 15.16 12.69 0.76
N LEU A 36 16.47 12.59 0.61
CA LEU A 36 17.43 13.19 1.55
C LEU A 36 17.55 14.71 1.40
N GLU A 37 17.13 15.25 0.25
CA GLU A 37 17.21 16.69 -0.07
C GLU A 37 15.92 17.42 0.30
N ALA A 38 14.82 16.70 0.52
CA ALA A 38 13.53 17.30 0.87
C ALA A 38 13.57 17.94 2.27
N GLU A 39 12.98 19.13 2.35
CA GLU A 39 12.70 19.78 3.63
C GLU A 39 11.55 19.05 4.34
N LEU A 40 11.75 18.68 5.60
CA LEU A 40 10.76 17.98 6.40
C LEU A 40 10.06 18.91 7.38
N MET A 41 8.77 18.65 7.60
CA MET A 41 7.96 19.31 8.61
C MET A 41 8.27 18.84 10.05
N GLU A 42 9.00 17.75 10.21
CA GLU A 42 9.33 17.11 11.48
C GLU A 42 10.73 16.47 11.43
N GLU A 43 11.24 16.00 12.56
CA GLU A 43 12.53 15.31 12.63
C GLU A 43 12.53 14.04 11.77
N ARG A 44 13.58 13.86 10.95
CA ARG A 44 13.70 12.71 10.05
C ARG A 44 13.82 11.40 10.82
N ARG A 45 12.89 10.50 10.54
CA ARG A 45 12.97 9.12 11.02
C ARG A 45 13.92 8.31 10.16
N VAL A 46 14.95 7.75 10.78
CA VAL A 46 15.88 6.83 10.12
C VAL A 46 15.24 5.44 9.99
N ILE A 47 15.25 4.90 8.78
CA ILE A 47 14.77 3.53 8.50
C ILE A 47 15.92 2.61 8.14
N SER A 48 15.75 1.31 8.38
CA SER A 48 16.76 0.32 8.03
C SER A 48 17.00 0.28 6.51
N THR A 49 18.24 -0.02 6.13
CA THR A 49 18.63 -0.07 4.71
C THR A 49 17.82 -1.07 3.88
N GLY A 50 17.36 -2.16 4.50
CA GLY A 50 16.51 -3.15 3.84
C GLY A 50 15.08 -2.68 3.55
N ARG A 51 14.67 -1.54 4.11
CA ARG A 51 13.37 -0.89 3.82
C ARG A 51 13.48 0.26 2.82
N GLN A 52 14.69 0.72 2.52
CA GLN A 52 14.89 1.81 1.56
C GLN A 52 14.68 1.30 0.13
N ALA A 53 14.01 2.08 -0.69
CA ALA A 53 13.82 1.84 -2.12
C ALA A 53 15.12 2.15 -2.86
N ARG A 54 15.87 1.11 -3.25
CA ARG A 54 17.15 1.20 -3.95
C ARG A 54 17.46 -0.10 -4.68
N LYS A 55 18.43 -0.06 -5.57
CA LYS A 55 18.84 -1.19 -6.43
C LYS A 55 18.95 -2.52 -5.67
N GLU A 56 19.68 -2.54 -4.56
CA GLU A 56 19.92 -3.77 -3.80
C GLU A 56 18.65 -4.37 -3.21
N THR A 57 17.73 -3.52 -2.76
CA THR A 57 16.44 -3.98 -2.20
C THR A 57 15.48 -4.46 -3.29
N TYR A 58 15.50 -3.86 -4.48
CA TYR A 58 14.71 -4.36 -5.62
C TYR A 58 15.20 -5.72 -6.10
N ILE A 59 16.54 -5.90 -6.23
CA ILE A 59 17.15 -7.18 -6.57
C ILE A 59 16.77 -8.22 -5.50
N LYS A 60 16.89 -7.86 -4.22
CA LYS A 60 16.54 -8.77 -3.13
C LYS A 60 15.06 -9.14 -3.11
N ALA A 61 14.18 -8.19 -3.38
CA ALA A 61 12.74 -8.44 -3.51
C ALA A 61 12.43 -9.42 -4.67
N GLN A 62 13.13 -9.26 -5.80
CA GLN A 62 13.02 -10.17 -6.94
C GLN A 62 13.51 -11.58 -6.59
N GLU A 63 14.69 -11.71 -5.97
CA GLU A 63 15.27 -12.99 -5.54
C GLU A 63 14.40 -13.75 -4.55
N LEU A 64 13.82 -13.05 -3.57
CA LEU A 64 12.91 -13.62 -2.59
C LEU A 64 11.53 -13.99 -3.18
N GLY A 65 11.26 -13.56 -4.41
CA GLY A 65 10.04 -13.89 -5.13
C GLY A 65 8.81 -13.12 -4.68
N PHE A 66 8.93 -11.89 -4.19
CA PHE A 66 7.76 -11.04 -3.94
C PHE A 66 6.94 -10.86 -5.21
N ASN A 67 5.61 -10.83 -5.07
CA ASN A 67 4.69 -10.64 -6.20
C ASN A 67 4.55 -9.16 -6.58
N PHE A 68 4.72 -8.29 -5.60
CA PHE A 68 4.67 -6.84 -5.79
C PHE A 68 5.57 -6.13 -4.77
N ILE A 69 5.96 -4.91 -5.11
CA ILE A 69 6.53 -3.94 -4.17
C ILE A 69 5.61 -2.74 -4.06
N CYS A 70 5.57 -2.09 -2.90
CA CYS A 70 4.83 -0.85 -2.70
C CYS A 70 5.84 0.26 -2.36
N LEU A 71 5.97 1.22 -3.27
CA LEU A 71 6.81 2.41 -3.13
C LEU A 71 5.98 3.49 -2.45
N THR A 72 6.19 3.65 -1.15
CA THR A 72 5.40 4.56 -0.30
C THR A 72 6.26 5.06 0.86
N GLY A 73 5.74 5.91 1.72
CA GLY A 73 6.46 6.42 2.89
C GLY A 73 5.67 6.29 4.18
N ASN A 74 6.40 6.09 5.27
CA ASN A 74 5.85 6.20 6.62
C ASN A 74 6.01 7.64 7.18
N PRO A 75 5.27 8.03 8.24
CA PRO A 75 5.41 9.34 8.86
C PRO A 75 6.87 9.64 9.23
N GLY A 76 7.33 10.85 8.96
CA GLY A 76 8.67 11.34 9.31
C GLY A 76 9.82 10.78 8.49
N VAL A 77 9.59 9.90 7.51
CA VAL A 77 10.67 9.30 6.70
C VAL A 77 11.20 10.27 5.64
N GLY A 78 10.33 11.15 5.15
CA GLY A 78 10.68 12.08 4.07
C GLY A 78 10.66 11.42 2.71
N VAL A 79 9.45 11.17 2.21
CA VAL A 79 9.22 10.59 0.87
C VAL A 79 8.45 11.58 0.04
N SER A 80 9.09 12.14 -1.01
CA SER A 80 8.49 13.07 -1.95
C SER A 80 7.83 12.33 -3.13
N ASN A 81 6.91 13.00 -3.82
CA ASN A 81 6.36 12.48 -5.06
C ASN A 81 7.45 12.30 -6.13
N HIS A 82 8.42 13.22 -6.16
CA HIS A 82 9.59 13.10 -7.04
C HIS A 82 10.39 11.82 -6.73
N SER A 83 10.74 11.57 -5.47
CA SER A 83 11.51 10.37 -5.09
C SER A 83 10.76 9.06 -5.39
N ILE A 84 9.43 9.05 -5.29
CA ILE A 84 8.60 7.92 -5.71
C ILE A 84 8.72 7.71 -7.23
N CYS A 85 8.63 8.76 -8.04
CA CYS A 85 8.74 8.67 -9.50
C CYS A 85 10.08 8.08 -9.93
N GLU A 86 11.19 8.57 -9.37
CA GLU A 86 12.52 8.03 -9.65
C GLU A 86 12.68 6.58 -9.20
N ALA A 87 12.11 6.23 -8.03
CA ALA A 87 12.11 4.87 -7.52
C ALA A 87 11.35 3.89 -8.43
N ILE A 88 10.22 4.31 -9.04
CA ILE A 88 9.49 3.50 -10.03
C ILE A 88 10.39 3.20 -11.23
N LYS A 89 11.01 4.24 -11.81
CA LYS A 89 11.91 4.10 -12.96
C LYS A 89 13.10 3.18 -12.68
N GLU A 90 13.66 3.26 -11.48
CA GLU A 90 14.74 2.37 -11.07
C GLU A 90 14.25 0.95 -10.81
N ALA A 91 13.16 0.78 -10.07
CA ALA A 91 12.58 -0.53 -9.75
C ALA A 91 12.26 -1.35 -11.00
N LYS A 92 11.71 -0.73 -12.05
CA LYS A 92 11.41 -1.39 -13.34
C LYS A 92 12.63 -2.07 -13.99
N LYS A 93 13.84 -1.66 -13.65
CA LYS A 93 15.07 -2.26 -14.19
C LYS A 93 15.42 -3.58 -13.49
N TYR A 94 15.01 -3.77 -12.23
CA TYR A 94 15.47 -4.87 -11.38
C TYR A 94 14.36 -5.76 -10.84
N PHE A 95 13.12 -5.27 -10.82
CA PHE A 95 11.97 -6.00 -10.30
C PHE A 95 10.92 -6.21 -11.38
N LYS A 96 10.45 -7.45 -11.54
CA LYS A 96 9.51 -7.85 -12.61
C LYS A 96 8.07 -8.02 -12.13
N GLY A 97 7.84 -7.98 -10.81
CA GLY A 97 6.50 -8.02 -10.23
C GLY A 97 5.77 -6.68 -10.37
N LEU A 98 4.58 -6.59 -9.81
CA LEU A 98 3.78 -5.36 -9.85
C LEU A 98 4.39 -4.27 -8.98
N ILE A 99 4.34 -3.04 -9.45
CA ILE A 99 4.76 -1.84 -8.70
C ILE A 99 3.52 -1.05 -8.29
N ILE A 100 3.29 -0.99 -6.98
CA ILE A 100 2.32 -0.10 -6.35
C ILE A 100 3.08 1.15 -5.94
N ALA A 101 2.58 2.35 -6.24
CA ALA A 101 3.25 3.60 -5.91
C ALA A 101 2.29 4.70 -5.48
N GLY A 102 2.67 5.48 -4.48
CA GLY A 102 1.91 6.61 -3.97
C GLY A 102 1.99 6.76 -2.46
N LYS A 103 1.17 7.65 -1.90
CA LYS A 103 1.16 7.97 -0.46
C LYS A 103 -0.24 7.84 0.13
N MET A 104 -0.31 7.46 1.39
CA MET A 104 -1.54 7.49 2.19
C MET A 104 -1.58 8.66 3.19
N HIS A 105 -0.51 9.43 3.30
CA HIS A 105 -0.33 10.64 4.11
C HIS A 105 0.89 11.43 3.60
N ALA A 106 1.17 12.59 4.19
CA ALA A 106 2.25 13.48 3.75
C ALA A 106 3.68 12.89 3.83
N ALA A 107 3.90 11.83 4.61
CA ALA A 107 5.21 11.20 4.82
C ALA A 107 6.31 12.17 5.33
N GLY A 108 5.91 13.24 6.01
CA GLY A 108 6.79 14.26 6.58
C GLY A 108 7.13 15.43 5.64
N ILE A 109 6.57 15.48 4.43
CA ILE A 109 6.83 16.52 3.43
C ILE A 109 5.56 17.31 3.14
N ASP A 110 5.68 18.64 3.05
CA ASP A 110 4.58 19.54 2.69
C ASP A 110 4.36 19.55 1.16
N GLU A 111 3.61 18.55 0.69
CA GLU A 111 3.18 18.44 -0.71
C GLU A 111 1.82 17.77 -0.81
N PRO A 112 1.05 17.97 -1.89
CA PRO A 112 -0.23 17.31 -2.08
C PRO A 112 -0.10 15.78 -2.04
N ILE A 113 -0.96 15.12 -1.26
CA ILE A 113 -0.98 13.66 -1.13
C ILE A 113 -1.63 13.03 -2.37
N VAL A 114 -2.72 13.63 -2.85
CA VAL A 114 -3.37 13.26 -4.12
C VAL A 114 -3.20 14.42 -5.08
N ASP A 115 -2.30 14.25 -6.04
CA ASP A 115 -2.00 15.24 -7.08
C ASP A 115 -2.05 14.58 -8.46
N MET A 116 -2.85 15.15 -9.35
CA MET A 116 -3.04 14.61 -10.69
C MET A 116 -1.77 14.61 -11.54
N ASN A 117 -0.84 15.54 -11.32
CA ASN A 117 0.43 15.55 -12.06
C ASN A 117 1.32 14.39 -11.58
N SER A 118 1.44 14.22 -10.27
CA SER A 118 2.20 13.09 -9.70
C SER A 118 1.62 11.74 -10.14
N ILE A 119 0.29 11.59 -10.17
CA ILE A 119 -0.36 10.37 -10.67
C ILE A 119 0.02 10.08 -12.13
N LYS A 120 0.03 11.11 -12.99
CA LYS A 120 0.46 10.98 -14.38
C LYS A 120 1.91 10.52 -14.47
N GLU A 121 2.80 11.17 -13.75
CA GLU A 121 4.23 10.85 -13.74
C GLU A 121 4.48 9.42 -13.22
N PHE A 122 3.75 8.95 -12.21
CA PHE A 122 3.87 7.58 -11.70
C PHE A 122 3.45 6.55 -12.75
N ILE A 123 2.34 6.79 -13.46
CA ILE A 123 1.86 5.90 -14.54
C ILE A 123 2.87 5.90 -15.69
N GLU A 124 3.36 7.06 -16.13
CA GLU A 124 4.36 7.19 -17.18
C GLU A 124 5.70 6.53 -16.80
N ALA A 125 6.09 6.61 -15.51
CA ALA A 125 7.26 5.91 -14.98
C ALA A 125 7.08 4.38 -14.93
N GLY A 126 5.84 3.88 -15.03
CA GLY A 126 5.52 2.46 -15.12
C GLY A 126 4.94 1.83 -13.86
N ALA A 127 4.30 2.61 -12.99
CA ALA A 127 3.52 2.06 -11.88
C ALA A 127 2.31 1.28 -12.41
N ASP A 128 2.07 0.10 -11.88
CA ASP A 128 0.93 -0.75 -12.24
C ASP A 128 -0.31 -0.42 -11.40
N VAL A 129 -0.09 0.08 -10.17
CA VAL A 129 -1.14 0.43 -9.21
C VAL A 129 -0.80 1.75 -8.53
N ILE A 130 -1.75 2.68 -8.51
CA ILE A 130 -1.60 3.97 -7.83
C ILE A 130 -2.25 3.90 -6.45
N LEU A 131 -1.43 4.15 -5.43
CA LEU A 131 -1.83 4.21 -4.03
C LEU A 131 -2.27 5.62 -3.67
N MET A 132 -3.44 5.75 -3.05
CA MET A 132 -3.99 7.00 -2.52
C MET A 132 -4.55 6.76 -1.12
N PRO A 133 -4.72 7.80 -0.29
CA PRO A 133 -5.51 7.68 0.94
C PRO A 133 -6.94 7.26 0.62
N ALA A 134 -7.55 6.51 1.50
CA ALA A 134 -8.99 6.31 1.44
C ALA A 134 -9.71 7.62 1.81
N VAL A 135 -10.85 7.90 1.17
CA VAL A 135 -11.72 9.02 1.56
C VAL A 135 -12.08 8.88 3.05
N ASN A 136 -12.12 9.97 3.78
CA ASN A 136 -12.30 10.05 5.24
C ASN A 136 -11.10 9.63 6.11
N THR A 137 -9.93 9.39 5.54
CA THR A 137 -8.74 9.05 6.36
C THR A 137 -7.75 10.21 6.49
N VAL A 138 -7.82 11.18 5.60
CA VAL A 138 -7.00 12.40 5.67
C VAL A 138 -7.87 13.64 5.50
N PRO A 139 -7.57 14.75 6.19
CA PRO A 139 -8.32 15.99 6.04
C PRO A 139 -8.24 16.55 4.60
N GLY A 140 -9.37 17.08 4.12
CA GLY A 140 -9.42 17.83 2.86
C GLY A 140 -9.48 17.00 1.58
N LEU A 141 -9.44 15.68 1.64
CA LEU A 141 -9.59 14.80 0.48
C LEU A 141 -11.07 14.51 0.20
N SER A 142 -11.59 14.99 -0.93
CA SER A 142 -12.98 14.82 -1.33
C SER A 142 -13.21 13.54 -2.16
N GLU A 143 -14.47 13.04 -2.16
CA GLU A 143 -14.90 11.96 -3.06
C GLU A 143 -14.73 12.35 -4.54
N GLN A 144 -14.89 13.63 -4.88
CA GLN A 144 -14.74 14.09 -6.26
C GLN A 144 -13.30 13.94 -6.75
N GLU A 145 -12.32 14.40 -6.00
CA GLU A 145 -10.90 14.27 -6.35
C GLU A 145 -10.49 12.82 -6.54
N VAL A 146 -10.88 11.94 -5.62
CA VAL A 146 -10.58 10.52 -5.73
C VAL A 146 -11.29 9.89 -6.94
N THR A 147 -12.52 10.29 -7.23
CA THR A 147 -13.26 9.81 -8.42
C THR A 147 -12.59 10.23 -9.73
N GLU A 148 -12.12 11.47 -9.82
CA GLU A 148 -11.39 11.98 -10.98
C GLU A 148 -10.07 11.24 -11.16
N ALA A 149 -9.31 11.05 -10.08
CA ALA A 149 -8.09 10.25 -10.09
C ALA A 149 -8.35 8.80 -10.56
N CYS A 150 -9.36 8.12 -10.01
CA CYS A 150 -9.71 6.76 -10.41
C CYS A 150 -10.05 6.65 -11.91
N ARG A 151 -10.79 7.62 -12.45
CA ARG A 151 -11.13 7.65 -13.87
C ARG A 151 -9.90 7.80 -14.74
N TYR A 152 -9.00 8.69 -14.35
CA TYR A 152 -7.74 8.92 -15.06
C TYR A 152 -6.85 7.67 -15.02
N ILE A 153 -6.60 7.11 -13.84
CA ILE A 153 -5.79 5.91 -13.62
C ILE A 153 -6.29 4.75 -14.51
N LYS A 154 -7.59 4.48 -14.46
CA LYS A 154 -8.22 3.41 -15.25
C LYS A 154 -8.13 3.65 -16.75
N ALA A 155 -8.30 4.89 -17.22
CA ALA A 155 -8.17 5.25 -18.62
C ALA A 155 -6.76 5.06 -19.17
N HIS A 156 -5.74 5.05 -18.30
CA HIS A 156 -4.33 4.85 -18.66
C HIS A 156 -3.81 3.44 -18.33
N GLY A 157 -4.71 2.49 -18.04
CA GLY A 157 -4.38 1.07 -17.91
C GLY A 157 -3.77 0.66 -16.56
N ALA A 158 -3.73 1.56 -15.56
CA ALA A 158 -3.34 1.24 -14.21
C ALA A 158 -4.54 0.95 -13.30
N LEU A 159 -4.32 0.39 -12.12
CA LEU A 159 -5.34 0.17 -11.10
C LEU A 159 -5.21 1.21 -9.98
N SER A 160 -6.34 1.55 -9.37
CA SER A 160 -6.40 2.42 -8.20
C SER A 160 -6.46 1.60 -6.91
N LEU A 161 -5.67 2.00 -5.91
CA LEU A 161 -5.68 1.42 -4.57
C LEU A 161 -5.90 2.53 -3.55
N SER A 162 -6.91 2.37 -2.68
CA SER A 162 -7.10 3.26 -1.54
C SER A 162 -6.69 2.58 -0.24
N ALA A 163 -5.95 3.30 0.60
CA ALA A 163 -5.46 2.78 1.88
C ALA A 163 -6.22 3.40 3.05
N ILE A 164 -6.84 2.56 3.87
CA ILE A 164 -7.31 2.94 5.20
C ILE A 164 -6.08 2.91 6.10
N GLY A 165 -5.62 4.06 6.48
CA GLY A 165 -4.47 4.31 7.34
C GLY A 165 -4.75 5.49 8.28
N THR A 166 -3.70 6.15 8.80
CA THR A 166 -3.80 7.33 9.67
C THR A 166 -4.65 7.09 10.93
N SER A 167 -4.54 5.88 11.49
CA SER A 167 -5.26 5.36 12.66
C SER A 167 -6.72 4.95 12.43
N GLN A 168 -7.33 5.26 11.29
CA GLN A 168 -8.70 4.82 10.99
C GLN A 168 -8.81 3.30 10.78
N GLU A 169 -7.72 2.63 10.44
CA GLU A 169 -7.66 1.16 10.38
C GLU A 169 -7.99 0.48 11.71
N GLY A 170 -7.74 1.17 12.83
CA GLY A 170 -8.09 0.74 14.19
C GLY A 170 -9.46 1.22 14.70
N ALA A 171 -10.25 1.90 13.88
CA ALA A 171 -11.58 2.38 14.25
C ALA A 171 -12.60 1.24 14.38
N ASP A 172 -13.82 1.58 14.79
CA ASP A 172 -14.91 0.61 14.85
C ASP A 172 -15.36 0.13 13.46
N GLU A 173 -16.08 -0.99 13.41
CA GLU A 173 -16.59 -1.56 12.16
C GLU A 173 -17.52 -0.63 11.38
N GLY A 174 -18.22 0.29 12.06
CA GLY A 174 -19.12 1.27 11.44
C GLY A 174 -18.32 2.26 10.59
N THR A 175 -17.25 2.81 11.16
CA THR A 175 -16.29 3.71 10.48
C THR A 175 -15.64 3.01 9.29
N ILE A 176 -15.17 1.78 9.45
CA ILE A 176 -14.57 1.00 8.36
C ILE A 176 -15.57 0.76 7.23
N ARG A 177 -16.81 0.45 7.55
CA ARG A 177 -17.88 0.24 6.57
C ARG A 177 -18.20 1.51 5.78
N GLU A 178 -18.26 2.65 6.45
CA GLU A 178 -18.49 3.95 5.80
C GLU A 178 -17.38 4.27 4.82
N ILE A 179 -16.12 4.22 5.26
CA ILE A 179 -14.96 4.45 4.42
C ILE A 179 -14.95 3.51 3.21
N ALA A 180 -15.21 2.21 3.42
CA ALA A 180 -15.26 1.22 2.36
C ALA A 180 -16.31 1.55 1.28
N LEU A 181 -17.50 1.99 1.67
CA LEU A 181 -18.58 2.35 0.74
C LEU A 181 -18.30 3.65 0.00
N LEU A 182 -17.69 4.66 0.66
CA LEU A 182 -17.23 5.88 0.02
C LEU A 182 -16.24 5.58 -1.09
N ASN A 183 -15.20 4.81 -0.79
CA ASN A 183 -14.17 4.44 -1.76
C ASN A 183 -14.72 3.56 -2.90
N LYS A 184 -15.67 2.68 -2.60
CA LYS A 184 -16.39 1.92 -3.64
C LYS A 184 -17.15 2.85 -4.61
N ARG A 185 -17.79 3.91 -4.10
CA ARG A 185 -18.48 4.91 -4.95
C ARG A 185 -17.53 5.70 -5.84
N CYS A 186 -16.32 6.00 -5.35
CA CYS A 186 -15.29 6.65 -6.15
C CYS A 186 -14.74 5.77 -7.29
N GLY A 187 -15.00 4.46 -7.27
CA GLY A 187 -14.55 3.54 -8.30
C GLY A 187 -13.18 2.92 -8.05
N ILE A 188 -12.73 2.88 -6.80
CA ILE A 188 -11.48 2.24 -6.37
C ILE A 188 -11.51 0.75 -6.73
N ASP A 189 -10.41 0.26 -7.33
CA ASP A 189 -10.26 -1.13 -7.75
C ASP A 189 -9.80 -2.03 -6.58
N ILE A 190 -8.90 -1.53 -5.73
CA ILE A 190 -8.31 -2.27 -4.59
C ILE A 190 -8.47 -1.44 -3.32
N GLN A 191 -9.08 -2.03 -2.30
CA GLN A 191 -9.16 -1.39 -0.98
C GLN A 191 -8.22 -2.11 0.00
N HIS A 192 -7.31 -1.34 0.58
CA HIS A 192 -6.32 -1.77 1.55
C HIS A 192 -6.72 -1.28 2.95
N ILE A 193 -6.44 -2.07 3.97
CA ILE A 193 -6.55 -1.69 5.37
C ILE A 193 -5.20 -1.91 6.05
N GLY A 194 -4.72 -0.91 6.78
CA GLY A 194 -3.45 -0.93 7.50
C GLY A 194 -3.45 -1.84 8.74
N ASP A 195 -2.34 -1.88 9.41
CA ASP A 195 -2.08 -2.77 10.54
C ASP A 195 -2.50 -2.21 11.92
N ALA A 196 -3.10 -1.04 11.96
CA ALA A 196 -3.51 -0.35 13.19
C ALA A 196 -2.38 -0.17 14.23
N GLY A 197 -1.12 -0.22 13.79
CA GLY A 197 0.06 -0.13 14.66
C GLY A 197 0.32 -1.36 15.53
N PHE A 198 -0.37 -2.47 15.29
CA PHE A 198 -0.25 -3.71 16.06
C PHE A 198 0.37 -4.84 15.21
N CYS A 199 1.66 -5.01 15.28
CA CYS A 199 2.36 -6.20 14.76
C CYS A 199 2.17 -6.50 13.27
N GLY A 200 1.76 -5.53 12.46
CA GLY A 200 1.63 -5.66 11.01
C GLY A 200 0.41 -6.45 10.54
N ILE A 201 -0.65 -6.53 11.35
CA ILE A 201 -1.91 -7.21 11.01
C ILE A 201 -3.08 -6.28 11.31
N ALA A 202 -3.95 -6.05 10.33
CA ALA A 202 -5.22 -5.37 10.55
C ALA A 202 -6.14 -6.22 11.44
N LEU A 203 -7.02 -5.58 12.19
CA LEU A 203 -8.00 -6.27 13.02
C LEU A 203 -8.89 -7.17 12.17
N PRO A 204 -9.04 -8.47 12.48
CA PRO A 204 -9.85 -9.41 11.68
C PRO A 204 -11.30 -8.94 11.50
N GLU A 205 -11.88 -8.32 12.52
CA GLU A 205 -13.23 -7.76 12.51
C GLU A 205 -13.34 -6.65 11.45
N ASN A 206 -12.35 -5.77 11.36
CA ASN A 206 -12.30 -4.67 10.42
C ASN A 206 -12.07 -5.17 8.99
N ILE A 207 -11.22 -6.17 8.78
CA ILE A 207 -11.08 -6.84 7.47
C ILE A 207 -12.41 -7.44 7.04
N MET A 208 -13.13 -8.08 7.97
CA MET A 208 -14.44 -8.68 7.70
C MET A 208 -15.49 -7.60 7.36
N ALA A 209 -15.55 -6.53 8.16
CA ALA A 209 -16.48 -5.41 7.94
C ALA A 209 -16.27 -4.76 6.57
N LEU A 210 -15.01 -4.45 6.22
CA LEU A 210 -14.62 -3.93 4.91
C LEU A 210 -15.03 -4.87 3.79
N SER A 211 -14.67 -6.15 3.89
CA SER A 211 -14.98 -7.15 2.87
C SER A 211 -16.48 -7.31 2.65
N ILE A 212 -17.27 -7.36 3.72
CA ILE A 212 -18.74 -7.46 3.63
C ILE A 212 -19.33 -6.19 3.00
N ALA A 213 -18.84 -5.01 3.37
CA ALA A 213 -19.32 -3.74 2.83
C ALA A 213 -19.14 -3.65 1.31
N ILE A 214 -17.99 -4.02 0.78
CA ILE A 214 -17.68 -3.85 -0.65
C ILE A 214 -18.24 -4.95 -1.55
N ARG A 215 -18.36 -6.20 -1.07
CA ARG A 215 -18.74 -7.37 -1.92
C ARG A 215 -19.81 -8.30 -1.33
N GLY A 216 -20.32 -7.98 -0.13
CA GLY A 216 -21.39 -8.72 0.53
C GLY A 216 -20.94 -10.02 1.20
N LYS A 217 -21.81 -10.53 2.09
CA LYS A 217 -21.56 -11.74 2.89
C LYS A 217 -21.25 -12.97 2.04
N ARG A 218 -22.03 -13.20 0.98
CA ARG A 218 -21.87 -14.38 0.11
C ARG A 218 -20.46 -14.51 -0.44
N HIS A 219 -19.93 -13.46 -1.05
CA HIS A 219 -18.58 -13.48 -1.64
C HIS A 219 -17.49 -13.52 -0.57
N THR A 220 -17.71 -12.81 0.55
CA THR A 220 -16.76 -12.83 1.68
C THR A 220 -16.63 -14.23 2.25
N TYR A 221 -17.73 -14.88 2.57
CA TYR A 221 -17.71 -16.24 3.11
C TYR A 221 -17.21 -17.28 2.11
N HIS A 222 -17.53 -17.13 0.83
CA HIS A 222 -16.98 -17.99 -0.22
C HIS A 222 -15.43 -17.89 -0.26
N LYS A 223 -14.89 -16.68 -0.14
CA LYS A 223 -13.42 -16.48 -0.11
C LYS A 223 -12.76 -17.06 1.14
N ILE A 224 -13.38 -16.93 2.30
CA ILE A 224 -12.90 -17.59 3.53
C ILE A 224 -12.96 -19.10 3.36
N ALA A 225 -14.07 -19.59 2.82
CA ALA A 225 -14.32 -20.99 2.56
C ALA A 225 -13.37 -21.61 1.52
N SER A 226 -12.78 -20.85 0.64
CA SER A 226 -11.82 -21.30 -0.38
C SER A 226 -10.36 -21.18 0.07
N SER A 227 -10.09 -21.12 1.36
CA SER A 227 -8.71 -21.15 1.90
C SER A 227 -8.02 -22.45 1.53
N ILE A 228 -6.72 -22.37 1.19
CA ILE A 228 -5.88 -23.55 0.95
C ILE A 228 -5.54 -24.32 2.23
N ASN A 229 -5.74 -23.71 3.40
CA ASN A 229 -5.44 -24.26 4.72
C ASN A 229 -6.67 -24.93 5.36
N ARG A 230 -7.42 -25.71 4.60
CA ARG A 230 -8.57 -26.48 5.07
C ARG A 230 -8.20 -27.94 5.30
#